data_ae3e725c514b32e9ba0b44fe4639a374
#
_entry.id   ae3e725c514b32e9ba0b44fe4639a374
#
_cell.length_a   1.000
_cell.length_b   1.000
_cell.length_c   1.000
_cell.angle_alpha   90.00
_cell.angle_beta   90.00
_cell.angle_gamma   90.00
#
_symmetry.space_group_name_H-M   'P 1'
#
loop_
_entity.id
_entity.type
_entity.pdbx_description
1 polymer ?
#
loop_
_entity_poly.entity_id
_entity_poly.type
_entity_poly.pdbx_seq_one_letter_code
_entity_poly.pdbx_strand_id
1 'polypeptide(L)'
;MTQTIVTRSSAPRKIVQGVPMPSWPMRVFKGLVLLVFCAVVILPFVGVISTSVAPNKQINESGGLVLFPDSVNFGAYESLFAGGVVTQALFISIFVTVVGTLLSLTVSCLLAYALSRPGFAAGRPILLVVLFSMLFSPGIIPTYLVVKGAGLLDSIWALIVPTMVSAFNVIVLRAFFMNLPNEITESARIDGAGELKTFVHIVLPLSKAVLSVIGLFYAVAYWNAFFSALLYLNDSKLWPLQLVLRTYVINDTQLGTAELGTELLPPQASIQMAILVVSIVPILIIYPFLQRHFAKGVLTGAVKG
;
A
#
# COMPACT_ATOMS: atom_id res chain seq x y z
N MET A 1 14.63 31.62 -67.21
CA MET A 1 13.53 31.40 -66.31
C MET A 1 14.09 30.81 -64.99
N THR A 2 14.31 31.66 -63.99
CA THR A 2 14.92 31.27 -62.71
C THR A 2 13.79 31.07 -61.68
N GLN A 3 13.49 29.84 -61.34
CA GLN A 3 12.49 29.54 -60.24
C GLN A 3 13.08 29.80 -58.91
N THR A 4 12.54 30.79 -58.20
CA THR A 4 12.85 31.12 -56.84
C THR A 4 12.10 30.12 -55.90
N ILE A 5 12.84 29.20 -55.31
CA ILE A 5 12.31 28.29 -54.26
C ILE A 5 12.11 29.09 -53.01
N VAL A 6 10.84 29.41 -52.65
CA VAL A 6 10.48 30.01 -51.39
C VAL A 6 10.50 28.92 -50.33
N THR A 7 11.60 28.83 -49.58
CA THR A 7 11.66 28.00 -48.35
C THR A 7 10.84 28.66 -47.27
N ARG A 8 9.69 28.07 -46.92
CA ARG A 8 8.90 28.42 -45.74
C ARG A 8 9.75 28.18 -44.47
N SER A 9 10.27 29.26 -43.89
CA SER A 9 10.89 29.27 -42.56
C SER A 9 9.85 28.85 -41.53
N SER A 10 9.94 27.63 -41.01
CA SER A 10 9.18 27.20 -39.84
C SER A 10 9.78 27.87 -38.60
N ALA A 11 8.98 28.63 -37.87
CA ALA A 11 9.39 29.26 -36.62
C ALA A 11 10.06 28.26 -35.64
N PRO A 12 11.13 28.64 -34.96
CA PRO A 12 11.85 27.72 -34.06
C PRO A 12 10.93 27.23 -32.96
N ARG A 13 10.74 25.91 -32.88
CA ARG A 13 9.98 25.28 -31.79
C ARG A 13 10.74 25.47 -30.47
N LYS A 14 10.05 25.99 -29.47
CA LYS A 14 10.60 26.07 -28.10
C LYS A 14 11.03 24.67 -27.65
N ILE A 15 12.30 24.52 -27.29
CA ILE A 15 12.89 23.29 -26.76
C ILE A 15 12.88 23.39 -25.23
N VAL A 16 12.28 22.40 -24.57
CA VAL A 16 12.33 22.27 -23.10
C VAL A 16 13.01 20.93 -22.82
N GLN A 17 14.12 20.97 -22.08
CA GLN A 17 14.96 19.79 -21.74
C GLN A 17 15.40 18.96 -22.96
N GLY A 18 15.77 19.62 -24.08
CA GLY A 18 16.26 18.94 -25.30
C GLY A 18 15.18 18.32 -26.20
N VAL A 19 13.89 18.40 -25.82
CA VAL A 19 12.78 17.86 -26.61
C VAL A 19 11.96 18.99 -27.23
N PRO A 20 11.68 18.95 -28.58
CA PRO A 20 10.85 19.96 -29.21
C PRO A 20 9.43 19.91 -28.66
N MET A 21 8.90 21.05 -28.26
CA MET A 21 7.51 21.14 -27.77
C MET A 21 6.52 20.67 -28.85
N PRO A 22 5.55 19.83 -28.53
CA PRO A 22 4.52 19.38 -29.44
C PRO A 22 3.70 20.59 -29.96
N SER A 23 3.20 20.50 -31.20
CA SER A 23 2.30 21.49 -31.81
C SER A 23 1.06 21.70 -30.91
N TRP A 24 0.43 22.89 -31.02
CA TRP A 24 -0.77 23.20 -30.24
C TRP A 24 -1.89 22.14 -30.38
N PRO A 25 -2.26 21.66 -31.60
CA PRO A 25 -3.27 20.61 -31.71
C PRO A 25 -2.88 19.31 -31.03
N MET A 26 -1.58 18.93 -31.03
CA MET A 26 -1.09 17.76 -30.32
C MET A 26 -1.19 17.90 -28.81
N ARG A 27 -1.02 19.13 -28.27
CA ARG A 27 -1.20 19.38 -26.81
C ARG A 27 -2.67 19.26 -26.44
N VAL A 28 -3.58 19.82 -27.25
CA VAL A 28 -5.03 19.70 -27.02
C VAL A 28 -5.45 18.24 -27.07
N PHE A 29 -5.02 17.50 -28.09
CA PHE A 29 -5.30 16.06 -28.19
C PHE A 29 -4.79 15.27 -26.97
N LYS A 30 -3.53 15.48 -26.57
CA LYS A 30 -2.97 14.85 -25.35
C LYS A 30 -3.75 15.25 -24.10
N GLY A 31 -4.12 16.52 -23.95
CA GLY A 31 -4.91 17.02 -22.85
C GLY A 31 -6.28 16.36 -22.78
N LEU A 32 -6.96 16.21 -23.93
CA LEU A 32 -8.25 15.54 -24.00
C LEU A 32 -8.16 14.06 -23.67
N VAL A 33 -7.15 13.36 -24.19
CA VAL A 33 -6.89 11.96 -23.86
C VAL A 33 -6.65 11.79 -22.35
N LEU A 34 -5.80 12.64 -21.76
CA LEU A 34 -5.55 12.60 -20.31
C LEU A 34 -6.81 12.87 -19.50
N LEU A 35 -7.63 13.85 -19.92
CA LEU A 35 -8.89 14.18 -19.27
C LEU A 35 -9.85 12.99 -19.29
N VAL A 36 -9.99 12.31 -20.43
CA VAL A 36 -10.82 11.11 -20.55
C VAL A 36 -10.31 10.00 -19.64
N PHE A 37 -9.01 9.73 -19.63
CA PHE A 37 -8.44 8.72 -18.70
C PHE A 37 -8.67 9.10 -17.22
N CYS A 38 -8.44 10.36 -16.86
CA CYS A 38 -8.73 10.83 -15.50
C CYS A 38 -10.22 10.67 -15.16
N ALA A 39 -11.12 11.04 -16.07
CA ALA A 39 -12.55 10.90 -15.84
C ALA A 39 -12.96 9.43 -15.65
N VAL A 40 -12.49 8.52 -16.48
CA VAL A 40 -12.77 7.07 -16.39
C VAL A 40 -12.29 6.51 -15.05
N VAL A 41 -11.15 6.98 -14.52
CA VAL A 41 -10.63 6.54 -13.23
C VAL A 41 -11.38 7.17 -12.06
N ILE A 42 -11.71 8.46 -12.13
CA ILE A 42 -12.30 9.21 -11.01
C ILE A 42 -13.80 8.94 -10.87
N LEU A 43 -14.53 8.77 -11.98
CA LEU A 43 -15.99 8.59 -11.96
C LEU A 43 -16.47 7.46 -11.03
N PRO A 44 -15.87 6.25 -11.02
CA PRO A 44 -16.27 5.20 -10.09
C PRO A 44 -16.11 5.61 -8.62
N PHE A 45 -15.02 6.30 -8.28
CA PHE A 45 -14.80 6.78 -6.91
C PHE A 45 -15.81 7.86 -6.51
N VAL A 46 -16.17 8.77 -7.44
CA VAL A 46 -17.23 9.74 -7.20
C VAL A 46 -18.55 9.01 -6.93
N GLY A 47 -18.90 8.00 -7.73
CA GLY A 47 -20.11 7.20 -7.52
C GLY A 47 -20.14 6.51 -6.15
N VAL A 48 -19.02 5.90 -5.74
CA VAL A 48 -18.88 5.24 -4.43
C VAL A 48 -19.07 6.26 -3.29
N ILE A 49 -18.36 7.40 -3.33
CA ILE A 49 -18.43 8.44 -2.29
C ILE A 49 -19.83 9.07 -2.26
N SER A 50 -20.38 9.42 -3.42
CA SER A 50 -21.71 10.02 -3.51
C SER A 50 -22.80 9.10 -2.99
N THR A 51 -22.79 7.83 -3.38
CA THR A 51 -23.78 6.84 -2.91
C THR A 51 -23.66 6.59 -1.41
N SER A 52 -22.44 6.60 -0.85
CA SER A 52 -22.24 6.38 0.58
C SER A 52 -22.86 7.46 1.48
N VAL A 53 -23.10 8.66 0.93
CA VAL A 53 -23.68 9.81 1.65
C VAL A 53 -25.03 10.24 1.07
N ALA A 54 -25.58 9.53 0.08
CA ALA A 54 -26.84 9.87 -0.53
C ALA A 54 -28.06 9.56 0.38
N PRO A 55 -29.18 10.29 0.26
CA PRO A 55 -30.41 10.00 1.00
C PRO A 55 -30.96 8.62 0.62
N ASN A 56 -31.53 7.91 1.59
CA ASN A 56 -32.12 6.58 1.41
C ASN A 56 -33.13 6.52 0.27
N LYS A 57 -33.96 7.59 0.14
CA LYS A 57 -34.97 7.69 -0.93
C LYS A 57 -34.32 7.69 -2.31
N GLN A 58 -33.30 8.53 -2.51
CA GLN A 58 -32.60 8.65 -3.79
C GLN A 58 -31.87 7.36 -4.18
N ILE A 59 -31.27 6.65 -3.21
CA ILE A 59 -30.58 5.35 -3.46
C ILE A 59 -31.60 4.32 -3.96
N ASN A 60 -32.75 4.22 -3.34
CA ASN A 60 -33.81 3.28 -3.73
C ASN A 60 -34.38 3.58 -5.12
N GLU A 61 -34.56 4.88 -5.44
CA GLU A 61 -35.08 5.32 -6.74
C GLU A 61 -34.04 5.17 -7.88
N SER A 62 -32.76 5.33 -7.58
CA SER A 62 -31.66 5.24 -8.57
C SER A 62 -31.19 3.80 -8.87
N GLY A 63 -31.75 2.80 -8.17
CA GLY A 63 -31.28 1.42 -8.31
C GLY A 63 -29.94 1.12 -7.66
N GLY A 64 -29.51 1.94 -6.69
CA GLY A 64 -28.35 1.65 -5.84
C GLY A 64 -27.09 2.46 -6.13
N LEU A 65 -26.98 3.20 -7.26
CA LEU A 65 -25.84 4.06 -7.56
C LEU A 65 -26.27 5.51 -7.77
N VAL A 66 -25.69 6.42 -6.99
CA VAL A 66 -25.95 7.87 -7.05
C VAL A 66 -24.65 8.61 -7.38
N LEU A 67 -24.62 9.37 -8.47
CA LEU A 67 -23.46 10.20 -8.83
C LEU A 67 -23.47 11.57 -8.18
N PHE A 68 -24.69 12.15 -8.02
CA PHE A 68 -24.87 13.47 -7.40
C PHE A 68 -25.96 13.35 -6.33
N PRO A 69 -25.61 13.43 -5.04
CA PRO A 69 -26.58 13.34 -3.96
C PRO A 69 -27.39 14.65 -3.83
N ASP A 70 -28.69 14.56 -3.67
CA ASP A 70 -29.58 15.71 -3.45
C ASP A 70 -29.34 16.35 -2.08
N SER A 71 -28.95 15.55 -1.10
CA SER A 71 -28.56 15.98 0.25
C SER A 71 -27.57 15.00 0.85
N VAL A 72 -26.83 15.41 1.88
CA VAL A 72 -25.84 14.57 2.57
C VAL A 72 -26.49 13.86 3.75
N ASN A 73 -26.37 12.53 3.79
CA ASN A 73 -26.84 11.68 4.88
C ASN A 73 -25.69 10.78 5.38
N PHE A 74 -25.32 10.91 6.64
CA PHE A 74 -24.26 10.11 7.27
C PHE A 74 -24.77 8.86 8.00
N GLY A 75 -26.05 8.50 7.90
CA GLY A 75 -26.65 7.37 8.61
C GLY A 75 -25.94 6.04 8.37
N ALA A 76 -25.39 5.80 7.18
CA ALA A 76 -24.56 4.61 6.90
C ALA A 76 -23.28 4.60 7.75
N TYR A 77 -22.59 5.72 7.88
CA TYR A 77 -21.38 5.83 8.70
C TYR A 77 -21.69 5.73 10.19
N GLU A 78 -22.77 6.37 10.66
CA GLU A 78 -23.21 6.23 12.05
C GLU A 78 -23.48 4.77 12.39
N SER A 79 -24.15 4.03 11.51
CA SER A 79 -24.39 2.60 11.68
C SER A 79 -23.10 1.77 11.65
N LEU A 80 -22.16 2.09 10.76
CA LEU A 80 -20.87 1.39 10.68
C LEU A 80 -20.02 1.58 11.94
N PHE A 81 -20.08 2.76 12.57
CA PHE A 81 -19.30 3.09 13.75
C PHE A 81 -20.04 2.90 15.08
N ALA A 82 -21.26 2.36 15.05
CA ALA A 82 -22.05 2.06 16.25
C ALA A 82 -21.47 0.91 17.13
N GLY A 83 -20.35 0.31 16.73
CA GLY A 83 -19.66 -0.75 17.51
C GLY A 83 -19.82 -2.18 16.99
N GLY A 84 -20.35 -2.35 15.77
CA GLY A 84 -20.53 -3.64 15.12
C GLY A 84 -19.26 -4.23 14.49
N VAL A 85 -19.46 -5.25 13.64
CA VAL A 85 -18.41 -6.03 12.97
C VAL A 85 -17.44 -5.13 12.18
N VAL A 86 -17.92 -4.07 11.52
CA VAL A 86 -17.09 -3.18 10.70
C VAL A 86 -16.13 -2.36 11.57
N THR A 87 -16.62 -1.81 12.68
CA THR A 87 -15.77 -1.08 13.65
C THR A 87 -14.67 -1.97 14.19
N GLN A 88 -15.01 -3.19 14.60
CA GLN A 88 -14.03 -4.16 15.10
C GLN A 88 -13.02 -4.55 14.02
N ALA A 89 -13.47 -4.84 12.81
CA ALA A 89 -12.61 -5.18 11.67
C ALA A 89 -11.63 -4.05 11.30
N LEU A 90 -12.06 -2.79 11.43
CA LEU A 90 -11.18 -1.63 11.25
C LEU A 90 -10.05 -1.61 12.28
N PHE A 91 -10.37 -1.82 13.57
CA PHE A 91 -9.34 -1.90 14.62
C PHE A 91 -8.37 -3.06 14.40
N ILE A 92 -8.88 -4.25 14.02
CA ILE A 92 -8.03 -5.40 13.67
C ILE A 92 -7.11 -5.06 12.49
N SER A 93 -7.63 -4.44 11.42
CA SER A 93 -6.82 -4.03 10.27
C SER A 93 -5.74 -3.02 10.64
N ILE A 94 -6.06 -2.03 11.46
CA ILE A 94 -5.08 -1.04 11.94
C ILE A 94 -4.01 -1.73 12.78
N PHE A 95 -4.42 -2.59 13.72
CA PHE A 95 -3.49 -3.33 14.58
C PHE A 95 -2.54 -4.21 13.76
N VAL A 96 -3.08 -5.05 12.86
CA VAL A 96 -2.27 -5.94 12.00
C VAL A 96 -1.32 -5.13 11.12
N THR A 97 -1.80 -4.01 10.55
CA THR A 97 -0.98 -3.17 9.70
C THR A 97 0.15 -2.50 10.49
N VAL A 98 -0.14 -1.88 11.62
CA VAL A 98 0.87 -1.17 12.41
C VAL A 98 1.86 -2.13 13.03
N VAL A 99 1.37 -3.13 13.78
CA VAL A 99 2.23 -4.10 14.48
C VAL A 99 2.99 -4.97 13.48
N GLY A 100 2.30 -5.49 12.44
CA GLY A 100 2.92 -6.28 11.39
C GLY A 100 4.01 -5.51 10.66
N THR A 101 3.77 -4.25 10.28
CA THR A 101 4.77 -3.40 9.62
C THR A 101 5.98 -3.15 10.50
N LEU A 102 5.78 -2.78 11.76
CA LEU A 102 6.88 -2.50 12.69
C LEU A 102 7.75 -3.74 12.93
N LEU A 103 7.13 -4.88 13.18
CA LEU A 103 7.85 -6.14 13.38
C LEU A 103 8.60 -6.56 12.11
N SER A 104 7.92 -6.56 10.95
CA SER A 104 8.51 -6.94 9.67
C SER A 104 9.66 -6.02 9.27
N LEU A 105 9.50 -4.71 9.45
CA LEU A 105 10.54 -3.74 9.16
C LEU A 105 11.75 -3.96 10.08
N THR A 106 11.52 -4.15 11.37
CA THR A 106 12.58 -4.39 12.35
C THR A 106 13.38 -5.66 12.01
N VAL A 107 12.68 -6.79 11.82
CA VAL A 107 13.34 -8.07 11.50
C VAL A 107 14.07 -8.00 10.17
N SER A 108 13.45 -7.42 9.13
CA SER A 108 14.07 -7.27 7.81
C SER A 108 15.27 -6.34 7.83
N CYS A 109 15.24 -5.25 8.62
CA CYS A 109 16.38 -4.35 8.78
C CYS A 109 17.56 -5.04 9.47
N LEU A 110 17.30 -5.75 10.57
CA LEU A 110 18.33 -6.49 11.30
C LEU A 110 18.96 -7.57 10.40
N LEU A 111 18.13 -8.34 9.71
CA LEU A 111 18.60 -9.37 8.78
C LEU A 111 19.41 -8.77 7.63
N ALA A 112 18.90 -7.73 6.98
CA ALA A 112 19.57 -7.06 5.86
C ALA A 112 20.88 -6.42 6.29
N TYR A 113 20.93 -5.82 7.50
CA TYR A 113 22.16 -5.25 8.05
C TYR A 113 23.22 -6.33 8.31
N ALA A 114 22.85 -7.43 8.99
CA ALA A 114 23.77 -8.55 9.21
C ALA A 114 24.30 -9.11 7.88
N LEU A 115 23.44 -9.28 6.87
CA LEU A 115 23.81 -9.78 5.55
C LEU A 115 24.63 -8.78 4.71
N SER A 116 24.64 -7.50 5.08
CA SER A 116 25.44 -6.46 4.40
C SER A 116 26.87 -6.36 4.93
N ARG A 117 27.18 -6.97 6.10
CA ARG A 117 28.48 -6.83 6.75
C ARG A 117 29.49 -7.84 6.23
N PRO A 118 30.71 -7.38 5.87
CA PRO A 118 31.80 -8.29 5.53
C PRO A 118 32.22 -9.11 6.77
N GLY A 119 32.53 -10.37 6.59
CA GLY A 119 32.98 -11.26 7.67
C GLY A 119 31.90 -11.95 8.47
N PHE A 120 30.62 -11.74 8.16
CA PHE A 120 29.54 -12.52 8.78
C PHE A 120 29.51 -13.95 8.22
N ALA A 121 30.01 -14.91 9.00
CA ALA A 121 30.23 -16.29 8.55
C ALA A 121 28.97 -16.98 8.01
N ALA A 122 27.79 -16.74 8.63
CA ALA A 122 26.52 -17.27 8.19
C ALA A 122 25.88 -16.46 7.04
N GLY A 123 26.50 -15.38 6.56
CA GLY A 123 25.90 -14.47 5.57
C GLY A 123 25.57 -15.16 4.24
N ARG A 124 26.48 -15.96 3.70
CA ARG A 124 26.25 -16.69 2.44
C ARG A 124 25.11 -17.72 2.52
N PRO A 125 25.08 -18.67 3.46
CA PRO A 125 24.01 -19.65 3.55
C PRO A 125 22.65 -18.97 3.81
N ILE A 126 22.57 -17.97 4.71
CA ILE A 126 21.31 -17.26 4.97
C ILE A 126 20.83 -16.50 3.72
N LEU A 127 21.74 -15.82 3.00
CA LEU A 127 21.39 -15.15 1.75
C LEU A 127 20.86 -16.13 0.70
N LEU A 128 21.46 -17.32 0.58
CA LEU A 128 20.98 -18.37 -0.32
C LEU A 128 19.56 -18.85 0.07
N VAL A 129 19.26 -19.01 1.36
CA VAL A 129 17.91 -19.36 1.84
C VAL A 129 16.93 -18.24 1.49
N VAL A 130 17.29 -16.97 1.69
CA VAL A 130 16.44 -15.81 1.31
C VAL A 130 16.18 -15.80 -0.19
N LEU A 131 17.21 -15.98 -1.02
CA LEU A 131 17.06 -16.04 -2.48
C LEU A 131 16.22 -17.25 -2.92
N PHE A 132 16.47 -18.43 -2.31
CA PHE A 132 15.69 -19.62 -2.59
C PHE A 132 14.21 -19.42 -2.28
N SER A 133 13.87 -18.82 -1.13
CA SER A 133 12.47 -18.53 -0.76
C SER A 133 11.78 -17.55 -1.72
N MET A 134 12.54 -16.70 -2.41
CA MET A 134 11.99 -15.81 -3.44
C MET A 134 11.68 -16.55 -4.75
N LEU A 135 12.50 -17.54 -5.12
CA LEU A 135 12.37 -18.29 -6.37
C LEU A 135 11.39 -19.45 -6.27
N PHE A 136 11.29 -20.05 -5.08
CA PHE A 136 10.46 -21.22 -4.83
C PHE A 136 9.38 -20.93 -3.81
N SER A 137 8.15 -20.69 -4.28
CA SER A 137 6.97 -20.58 -3.41
C SER A 137 6.45 -21.97 -3.09
N PRO A 138 6.25 -22.31 -1.80
CA PRO A 138 5.74 -23.63 -1.41
C PRO A 138 4.26 -23.83 -1.80
N GLY A 139 3.55 -22.76 -2.14
CA GLY A 139 2.12 -22.81 -2.43
C GLY A 139 1.24 -22.73 -1.16
N ILE A 140 -0.07 -22.70 -1.41
CA ILE A 140 -1.08 -22.46 -0.36
C ILE A 140 -1.16 -23.61 0.65
N ILE A 141 -1.20 -24.85 0.18
CA ILE A 141 -1.43 -26.02 1.03
C ILE A 141 -0.29 -26.24 2.02
N PRO A 142 1.00 -26.29 1.61
CA PRO A 142 2.11 -26.40 2.55
C PRO A 142 2.16 -25.26 3.56
N THR A 143 1.93 -24.00 3.11
CA THR A 143 1.91 -22.85 4.00
C THR A 143 0.81 -22.95 5.04
N TYR A 144 -0.40 -23.35 4.64
CA TYR A 144 -1.51 -23.60 5.56
C TYR A 144 -1.17 -24.68 6.61
N LEU A 145 -0.55 -25.78 6.19
CA LEU A 145 -0.17 -26.85 7.10
C LEU A 145 0.87 -26.40 8.13
N VAL A 146 1.83 -25.56 7.73
CA VAL A 146 2.81 -24.97 8.65
C VAL A 146 2.13 -24.03 9.66
N VAL A 147 1.23 -23.15 9.20
CA VAL A 147 0.47 -22.26 10.09
C VAL A 147 -0.38 -23.04 11.07
N LYS A 148 -1.06 -24.10 10.60
CA LYS A 148 -1.83 -25.02 11.42
C LYS A 148 -0.96 -25.76 12.42
N GLY A 149 0.17 -26.32 11.97
CA GLY A 149 1.12 -27.05 12.82
C GLY A 149 1.77 -26.18 13.90
N ALA A 150 1.92 -24.87 13.63
CA ALA A 150 2.39 -23.88 14.57
C ALA A 150 1.30 -23.42 15.58
N GLY A 151 0.06 -23.90 15.47
CA GLY A 151 -1.05 -23.53 16.33
C GLY A 151 -1.52 -22.07 16.15
N LEU A 152 -1.28 -21.48 14.98
CA LEU A 152 -1.60 -20.06 14.71
C LEU A 152 -3.00 -19.85 14.11
N LEU A 153 -3.75 -20.92 13.77
CA LEU A 153 -5.11 -20.78 13.25
C LEU A 153 -5.99 -20.04 14.27
N ASP A 154 -6.95 -19.27 13.76
CA ASP A 154 -7.84 -18.40 14.56
C ASP A 154 -7.08 -17.41 15.46
N SER A 155 -5.94 -16.94 15.00
CA SER A 155 -5.14 -15.93 15.70
C SER A 155 -4.71 -14.81 14.73
N ILE A 156 -4.71 -13.57 15.23
CA ILE A 156 -4.19 -12.41 14.48
C ILE A 156 -2.73 -12.64 14.05
N TRP A 157 -1.95 -13.41 14.82
CA TRP A 157 -0.56 -13.74 14.50
C TRP A 157 -0.42 -14.60 13.25
N ALA A 158 -1.46 -15.33 12.82
CA ALA A 158 -1.48 -16.02 11.54
C ALA A 158 -1.37 -15.07 10.34
N LEU A 159 -1.77 -13.80 10.49
CA LEU A 159 -1.65 -12.78 9.45
C LEU A 159 -0.26 -12.14 9.41
N ILE A 160 0.45 -12.12 10.55
CA ILE A 160 1.72 -11.40 10.71
C ILE A 160 2.92 -12.33 10.54
N VAL A 161 2.99 -13.41 11.30
CA VAL A 161 4.20 -14.25 11.41
C VAL A 161 4.61 -14.90 10.09
N PRO A 162 3.71 -15.51 9.28
CA PRO A 162 4.09 -16.16 8.03
C PRO A 162 4.62 -15.22 6.95
N THR A 163 4.24 -13.94 7.02
CA THR A 163 4.59 -12.92 6.03
C THR A 163 5.59 -11.88 6.55
N MET A 164 6.08 -12.06 7.79
CA MET A 164 6.92 -11.09 8.48
C MET A 164 8.25 -10.80 7.75
N VAL A 165 8.80 -11.77 7.04
CA VAL A 165 10.04 -11.59 6.27
C VAL A 165 9.74 -11.72 4.78
N SER A 166 9.87 -10.60 4.05
CA SER A 166 9.83 -10.58 2.59
C SER A 166 11.25 -10.62 2.04
N ALA A 167 11.57 -11.65 1.27
CA ALA A 167 12.89 -11.80 0.65
C ALA A 167 13.25 -10.60 -0.24
N PHE A 168 12.30 -10.09 -1.02
CA PHE A 168 12.48 -8.88 -1.83
C PHE A 168 12.88 -7.68 -0.98
N ASN A 169 12.15 -7.40 0.09
CA ASN A 169 12.42 -6.27 0.97
C ASN A 169 13.79 -6.38 1.65
N VAL A 170 14.18 -7.59 2.08
CA VAL A 170 15.50 -7.85 2.68
C VAL A 170 16.62 -7.60 1.66
N ILE A 171 16.47 -8.05 0.41
CA ILE A 171 17.48 -7.84 -0.64
C ILE A 171 17.64 -6.35 -0.96
N VAL A 172 16.52 -5.62 -1.07
CA VAL A 172 16.56 -4.17 -1.35
C VAL A 172 17.24 -3.41 -0.20
N LEU A 173 16.87 -3.71 1.05
CA LEU A 173 17.52 -3.12 2.24
C LEU A 173 19.00 -3.46 2.29
N ARG A 174 19.38 -4.73 2.06
CA ARG A 174 20.77 -5.16 2.02
C ARG A 174 21.57 -4.41 0.95
N ALA A 175 21.04 -4.30 -0.26
CA ALA A 175 21.69 -3.56 -1.34
C ALA A 175 21.91 -2.09 -0.95
N PHE A 176 20.92 -1.46 -0.31
CA PHE A 176 21.05 -0.09 0.18
C PHE A 176 22.15 0.02 1.25
N PHE A 177 22.16 -0.86 2.26
CA PHE A 177 23.16 -0.82 3.33
C PHE A 177 24.59 -1.09 2.83
N MET A 178 24.77 -1.89 1.79
CA MET A 178 26.06 -2.11 1.14
C MET A 178 26.57 -0.88 0.37
N ASN A 179 25.67 0.00 -0.08
CA ASN A 179 26.03 1.23 -0.80
C ASN A 179 26.29 2.43 0.13
N LEU A 180 26.16 2.27 1.44
CA LEU A 180 26.55 3.31 2.39
C LEU A 180 28.08 3.49 2.38
N PRO A 181 28.58 4.74 2.47
CA PRO A 181 30.03 4.99 2.53
C PRO A 181 30.67 4.26 3.71
N ASN A 182 31.71 3.46 3.44
CA ASN A 182 32.41 2.69 4.47
C ASN A 182 33.10 3.59 5.49
N GLU A 183 33.56 4.77 5.07
CA GLU A 183 34.24 5.75 5.92
C GLU A 183 33.41 6.14 7.15
N ILE A 184 32.08 6.21 7.01
CA ILE A 184 31.17 6.56 8.12
C ILE A 184 31.12 5.42 9.15
N THR A 185 31.14 4.17 8.70
CA THR A 185 31.10 3.02 9.61
C THR A 185 32.46 2.72 10.22
N GLU A 186 33.56 3.01 9.50
CA GLU A 186 34.93 2.86 9.97
C GLU A 186 35.26 3.91 11.04
N SER A 187 34.89 5.20 10.82
CA SER A 187 35.06 6.24 11.83
C SER A 187 34.34 5.92 13.14
N ALA A 188 33.09 5.43 13.04
CA ALA A 188 32.34 4.98 14.22
C ALA A 188 33.04 3.84 14.99
N ARG A 189 33.68 2.91 14.28
CA ARG A 189 34.46 1.83 14.92
C ARG A 189 35.71 2.37 15.60
N ILE A 190 36.41 3.34 15.01
CA ILE A 190 37.57 4.03 15.63
C ILE A 190 37.13 4.73 16.91
N ASP A 191 35.92 5.33 16.93
CA ASP A 191 35.33 5.97 18.10
C ASP A 191 34.77 4.95 19.14
N GLY A 192 35.01 3.64 18.94
CA GLY A 192 34.61 2.58 19.86
C GLY A 192 33.13 2.20 19.80
N ALA A 193 32.41 2.57 18.72
CA ALA A 193 31.02 2.16 18.56
C ALA A 193 30.92 0.69 18.14
N GLY A 194 30.20 -0.12 18.91
CA GLY A 194 29.85 -1.49 18.53
C GLY A 194 28.84 -1.54 17.38
N GLU A 195 28.66 -2.70 16.75
CA GLU A 195 27.79 -2.89 15.58
C GLU A 195 26.34 -2.43 15.81
N LEU A 196 25.77 -2.71 16.97
CA LEU A 196 24.39 -2.30 17.28
C LEU A 196 24.27 -0.77 17.40
N LYS A 197 25.25 -0.11 18.03
CA LYS A 197 25.30 1.34 18.15
C LYS A 197 25.45 2.00 16.79
N THR A 198 26.32 1.48 15.94
CA THR A 198 26.51 1.91 14.56
C THR A 198 25.20 1.74 13.76
N PHE A 199 24.53 0.60 13.90
CA PHE A 199 23.24 0.35 13.21
C PHE A 199 22.18 1.37 13.61
N VAL A 200 21.93 1.53 14.92
CA VAL A 200 20.81 2.36 15.43
C VAL A 200 21.07 3.86 15.22
N HIS A 201 22.30 4.34 15.47
CA HIS A 201 22.59 5.77 15.48
C HIS A 201 23.11 6.32 14.14
N ILE A 202 23.58 5.45 13.25
CA ILE A 202 24.19 5.88 11.98
C ILE A 202 23.41 5.30 10.79
N VAL A 203 23.32 3.96 10.69
CA VAL A 203 22.75 3.31 9.52
C VAL A 203 21.26 3.58 9.39
N LEU A 204 20.46 3.38 10.44
CA LEU A 204 19.02 3.64 10.40
C LEU A 204 18.68 5.10 10.07
N PRO A 205 19.29 6.12 10.70
CA PRO A 205 19.05 7.52 10.34
C PRO A 205 19.40 7.88 8.89
N LEU A 206 20.51 7.34 8.35
CA LEU A 206 20.89 7.56 6.96
C LEU A 206 19.98 6.83 5.96
N SER A 207 19.30 5.79 6.43
CA SER A 207 18.43 4.92 5.60
C SER A 207 16.95 5.31 5.63
N LYS A 208 16.56 6.43 6.24
CA LYS A 208 15.15 6.82 6.43
C LYS A 208 14.32 6.74 5.14
N ALA A 209 14.89 7.11 4.00
CA ALA A 209 14.20 7.08 2.72
C ALA A 209 13.80 5.65 2.31
N VAL A 210 14.76 4.70 2.30
CA VAL A 210 14.48 3.30 1.93
C VAL A 210 13.62 2.62 2.99
N LEU A 211 13.81 2.92 4.28
CA LEU A 211 12.98 2.39 5.36
C LEU A 211 11.52 2.80 5.21
N SER A 212 11.25 4.05 4.82
CA SER A 212 9.89 4.52 4.54
C SER A 212 9.24 3.77 3.38
N VAL A 213 10.00 3.49 2.32
CA VAL A 213 9.51 2.73 1.16
C VAL A 213 9.21 1.27 1.53
N ILE A 214 10.12 0.61 2.22
CA ILE A 214 9.94 -0.79 2.64
C ILE A 214 8.84 -0.92 3.70
N GLY A 215 8.77 0.03 4.63
CA GLY A 215 7.69 0.12 5.61
C GLY A 215 6.32 0.24 4.93
N LEU A 216 6.24 1.02 3.84
CA LEU A 216 5.04 1.08 3.03
C LEU A 216 4.70 -0.26 2.39
N PHE A 217 5.65 -0.95 1.77
CA PHE A 217 5.37 -2.22 1.13
C PHE A 217 4.77 -3.21 2.13
N TYR A 218 5.29 -3.25 3.35
CA TYR A 218 4.70 -4.04 4.43
C TYR A 218 3.31 -3.53 4.84
N ALA A 219 3.15 -2.22 5.06
CA ALA A 219 1.87 -1.64 5.48
C ALA A 219 0.76 -1.92 4.46
N VAL A 220 1.03 -1.74 3.16
CA VAL A 220 0.07 -2.03 2.10
C VAL A 220 -0.23 -3.53 2.02
N ALA A 221 0.77 -4.40 2.19
CA ALA A 221 0.56 -5.84 2.19
C ALA A 221 -0.35 -6.28 3.35
N TYR A 222 -0.11 -5.79 4.57
CA TYR A 222 -0.94 -6.10 5.74
C TYR A 222 -2.34 -5.49 5.64
N TRP A 223 -2.47 -4.25 5.18
CA TRP A 223 -3.77 -3.60 5.00
C TRP A 223 -4.66 -4.37 4.03
N ASN A 224 -4.08 -4.95 2.96
CA ASN A 224 -4.80 -5.69 1.94
C ASN A 224 -4.86 -7.22 2.20
N ALA A 225 -4.53 -7.69 3.39
CA ALA A 225 -4.43 -9.12 3.72
C ALA A 225 -5.80 -9.79 3.90
N PHE A 226 -6.63 -9.85 2.84
CA PHE A 226 -7.90 -10.56 2.91
C PHE A 226 -7.76 -12.09 2.74
N PHE A 227 -6.86 -12.53 1.84
CA PHE A 227 -6.76 -13.95 1.47
C PHE A 227 -6.19 -14.81 2.59
N SER A 228 -5.16 -14.33 3.29
CA SER A 228 -4.64 -14.98 4.48
C SER A 228 -5.66 -15.01 5.61
N ALA A 229 -6.44 -13.93 5.79
CA ALA A 229 -7.52 -13.89 6.75
C ALA A 229 -8.61 -14.92 6.42
N LEU A 230 -9.00 -15.04 5.16
CA LEU A 230 -9.97 -16.04 4.68
C LEU A 230 -9.52 -17.49 4.95
N LEU A 231 -8.19 -17.73 4.85
CA LEU A 231 -7.64 -19.08 5.06
C LEU A 231 -7.46 -19.44 6.53
N TYR A 232 -7.09 -18.48 7.37
CA TYR A 232 -6.60 -18.77 8.72
C TYR A 232 -7.57 -18.37 9.82
N LEU A 233 -8.58 -17.52 9.56
CA LEU A 233 -9.49 -17.00 10.56
C LEU A 233 -10.92 -17.49 10.33
N ASN A 234 -11.46 -18.27 11.25
CA ASN A 234 -12.86 -18.71 11.26
C ASN A 234 -13.74 -17.81 12.15
N ASP A 235 -13.17 -17.25 13.24
CA ASP A 235 -13.88 -16.33 14.11
C ASP A 235 -14.03 -14.95 13.44
N SER A 236 -15.26 -14.53 13.16
CA SER A 236 -15.57 -13.24 12.56
C SER A 236 -15.09 -12.03 13.41
N LYS A 237 -14.91 -12.21 14.70
CA LYS A 237 -14.36 -11.18 15.58
C LYS A 237 -12.90 -10.83 15.29
N LEU A 238 -12.17 -11.71 14.62
CA LEU A 238 -10.77 -11.52 14.23
C LEU A 238 -10.62 -11.04 12.78
N TRP A 239 -11.70 -10.87 12.06
CA TRP A 239 -11.65 -10.51 10.64
C TRP A 239 -11.14 -9.10 10.43
N PRO A 240 -10.15 -8.90 9.55
CA PRO A 240 -9.74 -7.59 9.10
C PRO A 240 -10.77 -7.00 8.12
N LEU A 241 -10.73 -5.69 7.95
CA LEU A 241 -11.69 -4.93 7.14
C LEU A 241 -11.79 -5.43 5.69
N GLN A 242 -10.69 -5.88 5.09
CA GLN A 242 -10.69 -6.40 3.71
C GLN A 242 -11.47 -7.71 3.57
N LEU A 243 -11.50 -8.55 4.60
CA LEU A 243 -12.31 -9.77 4.60
C LEU A 243 -13.79 -9.43 4.80
N VAL A 244 -14.10 -8.49 5.69
CA VAL A 244 -15.46 -7.94 5.89
C VAL A 244 -15.98 -7.31 4.61
N LEU A 245 -15.16 -6.47 3.94
CA LEU A 245 -15.48 -5.87 2.66
C LEU A 245 -15.81 -6.92 1.60
N ARG A 246 -14.99 -7.96 1.48
CA ARG A 246 -15.28 -9.06 0.54
C ARG A 246 -16.61 -9.75 0.85
N THR A 247 -16.87 -10.06 2.12
CA THR A 247 -18.06 -10.79 2.53
C THR A 247 -19.33 -9.98 2.29
N TYR A 248 -19.33 -8.72 2.67
CA TYR A 248 -20.57 -7.91 2.65
C TYR A 248 -20.75 -7.08 1.37
N VAL A 249 -19.67 -6.77 0.65
CA VAL A 249 -19.75 -6.00 -0.61
C VAL A 249 -19.73 -6.90 -1.83
N ILE A 250 -18.75 -7.83 -1.91
CA ILE A 250 -18.56 -8.65 -3.11
C ILE A 250 -19.52 -9.85 -3.12
N ASN A 251 -19.68 -10.53 -1.98
CA ASN A 251 -20.61 -11.68 -1.86
C ASN A 251 -22.07 -11.26 -1.63
N ASP A 252 -22.33 -9.93 -1.56
CA ASP A 252 -23.66 -9.33 -1.34
C ASP A 252 -24.40 -9.88 -0.12
N THR A 253 -23.66 -10.24 0.92
CA THR A 253 -24.23 -10.70 2.19
C THR A 253 -24.84 -9.50 2.92
N GLN A 254 -26.09 -9.61 3.37
CA GLN A 254 -26.73 -8.52 4.09
C GLN A 254 -26.20 -8.42 5.52
N LEU A 255 -25.89 -7.19 5.94
CA LEU A 255 -25.58 -6.87 7.33
C LEU A 255 -26.89 -6.64 8.08
N GLY A 256 -27.13 -7.43 9.12
CA GLY A 256 -28.29 -7.26 10.00
C GLY A 256 -28.04 -6.25 11.13
N THR A 257 -29.06 -6.01 11.94
CA THR A 257 -28.98 -5.12 13.12
C THR A 257 -27.92 -5.58 14.13
N ALA A 258 -27.77 -6.89 14.31
CA ALA A 258 -26.80 -7.44 15.24
C ALA A 258 -25.35 -7.18 14.81
N GLU A 259 -25.05 -7.28 13.51
CA GLU A 259 -23.71 -7.04 12.95
C GLU A 259 -23.34 -5.56 12.90
N LEU A 260 -24.34 -4.68 12.75
CA LEU A 260 -24.11 -3.22 12.74
C LEU A 260 -24.17 -2.61 14.14
N GLY A 261 -24.78 -3.29 15.10
CA GLY A 261 -24.95 -2.76 16.46
C GLY A 261 -25.98 -1.61 16.53
N THR A 262 -26.92 -1.54 15.58
CA THR A 262 -27.98 -0.51 15.51
C THR A 262 -29.31 -1.13 15.12
N GLU A 263 -30.42 -0.52 15.60
CA GLU A 263 -31.77 -0.93 15.22
C GLU A 263 -32.22 -0.33 13.88
N LEU A 264 -31.58 0.76 13.43
CA LEU A 264 -31.90 1.44 12.17
C LEU A 264 -30.98 0.96 11.07
N LEU A 265 -31.53 0.27 10.08
CA LEU A 265 -30.79 -0.22 8.92
C LEU A 265 -30.86 0.78 7.76
N PRO A 266 -29.74 1.42 7.38
CA PRO A 266 -29.66 2.15 6.12
C PRO A 266 -29.77 1.19 4.91
N PRO A 267 -30.03 1.70 3.69
CA PRO A 267 -30.02 0.88 2.48
C PRO A 267 -28.72 0.11 2.32
N GLN A 268 -28.80 -1.15 1.90
CA GLN A 268 -27.65 -2.04 1.71
C GLN A 268 -26.56 -1.38 0.85
N ALA A 269 -26.94 -0.74 -0.26
CA ALA A 269 -25.98 -0.08 -1.15
C ALA A 269 -25.21 1.05 -0.44
N SER A 270 -25.88 1.84 0.42
CA SER A 270 -25.23 2.90 1.21
C SER A 270 -24.17 2.31 2.15
N ILE A 271 -24.51 1.22 2.87
CA ILE A 271 -23.60 0.54 3.79
C ILE A 271 -22.39 -0.02 3.02
N GLN A 272 -22.62 -0.72 1.92
CA GLN A 272 -21.56 -1.29 1.09
C GLN A 272 -20.60 -0.21 0.58
N MET A 273 -21.13 0.91 0.07
CA MET A 273 -20.30 2.03 -0.40
C MET A 273 -19.56 2.72 0.74
N ALA A 274 -20.17 2.84 1.92
CA ALA A 274 -19.50 3.40 3.10
C ALA A 274 -18.34 2.50 3.59
N ILE A 275 -18.48 1.16 3.58
CA ILE A 275 -17.38 0.23 3.88
C ILE A 275 -16.24 0.40 2.87
N LEU A 276 -16.55 0.52 1.56
CA LEU A 276 -15.55 0.79 0.53
C LEU A 276 -14.78 2.08 0.80
N VAL A 277 -15.49 3.19 1.09
CA VAL A 277 -14.84 4.47 1.42
C VAL A 277 -13.93 4.32 2.63
N VAL A 278 -14.41 3.73 3.73
CA VAL A 278 -13.63 3.52 4.95
C VAL A 278 -12.37 2.68 4.67
N SER A 279 -12.45 1.69 3.77
CA SER A 279 -11.29 0.85 3.42
C SER A 279 -10.23 1.57 2.59
N ILE A 280 -10.61 2.60 1.82
CA ILE A 280 -9.69 3.36 0.94
C ILE A 280 -9.03 4.51 1.70
N VAL A 281 -9.74 5.14 2.65
CA VAL A 281 -9.27 6.35 3.37
C VAL A 281 -7.87 6.21 3.98
N PRO A 282 -7.50 5.15 4.71
CA PRO A 282 -6.15 5.02 5.27
C PRO A 282 -5.04 5.01 4.22
N ILE A 283 -5.29 4.38 3.06
CA ILE A 283 -4.33 4.37 1.95
C ILE A 283 -4.16 5.78 1.38
N LEU A 284 -5.26 6.51 1.18
CA LEU A 284 -5.23 7.88 0.69
C LEU A 284 -4.51 8.84 1.64
N ILE A 285 -4.65 8.66 2.96
CA ILE A 285 -3.95 9.46 3.97
C ILE A 285 -2.45 9.20 3.94
N ILE A 286 -2.05 7.95 3.80
CA ILE A 286 -0.63 7.56 3.81
C ILE A 286 0.07 7.95 2.51
N TYR A 287 -0.61 7.92 1.36
CA TYR A 287 -0.04 8.14 0.03
C TYR A 287 0.78 9.46 -0.12
N PRO A 288 0.32 10.65 0.31
CA PRO A 288 1.10 11.89 0.18
C PRO A 288 2.41 11.88 0.96
N PHE A 289 2.44 11.20 2.12
CA PHE A 289 3.68 11.05 2.90
C PHE A 289 4.72 10.22 2.15
N LEU A 290 4.27 9.22 1.42
CA LEU A 290 5.09 8.34 0.63
C LEU A 290 5.64 9.02 -0.61
N GLN A 291 4.80 9.73 -1.33
CA GLN A 291 5.19 10.45 -2.54
C GLN A 291 6.36 11.40 -2.26
N ARG A 292 6.39 12.05 -1.09
CA ARG A 292 7.49 12.97 -0.70
C ARG A 292 8.83 12.25 -0.54
N HIS A 293 8.82 11.01 -0.05
CA HIS A 293 10.04 10.22 0.14
C HIS A 293 10.51 9.56 -1.15
N PHE A 294 9.59 9.11 -2.00
CA PHE A 294 9.90 8.57 -3.33
C PHE A 294 10.57 9.62 -4.23
N ALA A 295 10.02 10.83 -4.30
CA ALA A 295 10.53 11.88 -5.17
C ALA A 295 11.99 12.26 -4.83
N LYS A 296 12.37 12.23 -3.56
CA LYS A 296 13.76 12.52 -3.12
C LYS A 296 14.72 11.36 -3.39
N GLY A 297 14.28 10.11 -3.25
CA GLY A 297 15.14 8.92 -3.43
C GLY A 297 15.47 8.62 -4.90
N VAL A 298 14.51 8.81 -5.81
CA VAL A 298 14.71 8.59 -7.25
C VAL A 298 15.63 9.65 -7.86
N LEU A 299 15.53 10.91 -7.42
CA LEU A 299 16.36 12.00 -7.95
C LEU A 299 17.84 11.87 -7.53
N THR A 300 18.12 11.37 -6.33
CA THR A 300 19.51 11.17 -5.88
C THR A 300 20.19 9.97 -6.53
N GLY A 301 19.42 8.95 -6.96
CA GLY A 301 19.94 7.81 -7.70
C GLY A 301 20.20 8.09 -9.20
N ALA A 302 19.42 8.98 -9.81
CA ALA A 302 19.51 9.31 -11.23
C ALA A 302 20.62 10.33 -11.58
N VAL A 303 21.18 11.03 -10.58
CA VAL A 303 22.22 12.09 -10.79
C VAL A 303 23.65 11.54 -10.66
N LYS A 304 23.84 10.26 -10.35
CA LYS A 304 25.16 9.59 -10.30
C LYS A 304 25.45 8.76 -11.55
N GLY A 305 24.84 9.06 -12.69
CA GLY A 305 25.17 8.51 -14.00
C GLY A 305 25.84 9.56 -14.87
#